data_9a76fc5b742b975a2e00a41e8e1b1215
#
_entry.id   9a76fc5b742b975a2e00a41e8e1b1215
#
_cell.length_a   1.000
_cell.length_b   1.000
_cell.length_c   1.000
_cell.angle_alpha   90.00
_cell.angle_beta   90.00
_cell.angle_gamma   90.00
#
_symmetry.space_group_name_H-M   'P 1'
#
loop_
_entity.id
_entity.type
_entity.pdbx_description
1 polymer ?
#
loop_
_entity_poly.entity_id
_entity_poly.type
_entity_poly.pdbx_seq_one_letter_code
_entity_poly.pdbx_strand_id
1 'polypeptide(L)'
;MSPSRLSRRLGLEVTLGAGTASRVRVGAKSVALDPYLLELPQHLELMAARLQNAENLYSVLVNHAKGRGRVADELTRVAIRLRLGESIDAALTQFAEESSSQLVSEFVSKVLLSLRRGTPLAGQLQLLASAARSQLKNAQLRAAGRNELKMLIPLVFMILPVTIAFAVFPSLQLLQLGF
;
A
#
# COMPACT_ATOMS: atom_id res chain seq x y z
N MET A 1 -8.58 -19.62 -44.54
CA MET A 1 -7.98 -18.30 -44.20
C MET A 1 -8.12 -18.12 -42.69
N SER A 2 -6.98 -18.15 -41.98
CA SER A 2 -6.93 -18.26 -40.53
C SER A 2 -6.97 -16.87 -39.85
N PRO A 3 -7.75 -16.66 -38.78
CA PRO A 3 -7.95 -15.34 -38.15
C PRO A 3 -6.80 -14.82 -37.26
N SER A 4 -5.65 -15.49 -37.26
CA SER A 4 -4.54 -15.20 -36.36
C SER A 4 -3.59 -14.08 -36.81
N ARG A 5 -3.80 -13.40 -37.93
CA ARG A 5 -2.90 -12.36 -38.46
C ARG A 5 -3.37 -10.91 -38.29
N LEU A 6 -4.59 -10.68 -37.82
CA LEU A 6 -5.14 -9.33 -37.64
C LEU A 6 -5.00 -8.77 -36.24
N SER A 7 -4.81 -9.60 -35.22
CA SER A 7 -4.64 -9.15 -33.82
C SER A 7 -3.27 -8.51 -33.54
N ARG A 8 -2.26 -8.80 -34.36
CA ARG A 8 -0.88 -8.31 -34.14
C ARG A 8 -0.63 -6.87 -34.60
N ARG A 9 -1.57 -6.25 -35.32
CA ARG A 9 -1.43 -4.86 -35.82
C ARG A 9 -2.10 -3.80 -34.96
N LEU A 10 -2.91 -4.16 -33.96
CA LEU A 10 -3.67 -3.20 -33.14
C LEU A 10 -3.18 -3.07 -31.69
N GLY A 11 -2.10 -3.77 -31.30
CA GLY A 11 -1.50 -3.59 -29.97
C GLY A 11 -2.46 -3.85 -28.78
N LEU A 12 -3.55 -4.61 -29.01
CA LEU A 12 -4.49 -4.98 -27.97
C LEU A 12 -4.18 -6.41 -27.50
N GLU A 13 -3.09 -6.57 -26.76
CA GLU A 13 -2.94 -7.76 -25.93
C GLU A 13 -3.78 -7.57 -24.65
N VAL A 14 -5.00 -8.10 -24.71
CA VAL A 14 -5.80 -8.38 -23.52
C VAL A 14 -5.22 -9.64 -22.88
N THR A 15 -4.20 -9.49 -22.07
CA THR A 15 -3.77 -10.53 -21.15
C THR A 15 -4.69 -10.52 -19.93
N LEU A 16 -5.75 -11.30 -19.99
CA LEU A 16 -6.48 -11.79 -18.83
C LEU A 16 -5.60 -12.82 -18.12
N GLY A 17 -5.00 -12.42 -17.00
CA GLY A 17 -4.24 -13.38 -16.21
C GLY A 17 -3.49 -12.72 -15.04
N ALA A 18 -3.95 -13.04 -13.85
CA ALA A 18 -3.23 -13.09 -12.58
C ALA A 18 -2.64 -11.77 -12.03
N GLY A 19 -3.20 -11.30 -10.94
CA GLY A 19 -2.48 -10.50 -9.95
C GLY A 19 -2.32 -9.02 -10.31
N THR A 20 -3.41 -8.30 -10.54
CA THR A 20 -3.38 -6.84 -10.64
C THR A 20 -3.11 -6.23 -9.27
N ALA A 21 -1.81 -6.04 -8.94
CA ALA A 21 -1.43 -4.93 -8.09
C ALA A 21 -1.99 -3.67 -8.76
N SER A 22 -3.01 -3.07 -8.16
CA SER A 22 -3.65 -1.84 -8.63
C SER A 22 -2.60 -0.73 -8.66
N ARG A 23 -1.95 -0.55 -9.82
CA ARG A 23 -1.09 0.60 -10.08
C ARG A 23 -1.98 1.81 -10.26
N VAL A 24 -2.21 2.54 -9.21
CA VAL A 24 -2.69 3.91 -9.33
C VAL A 24 -1.58 4.70 -10.02
N ARG A 25 -1.67 4.85 -11.33
CA ARG A 25 -0.83 5.75 -12.12
C ARG A 25 -1.29 7.18 -11.83
N VAL A 26 -0.78 7.76 -10.78
CA VAL A 26 -0.68 9.21 -10.66
C VAL A 26 0.72 9.55 -11.17
N GLY A 27 0.79 10.35 -12.23
CA GLY A 27 2.01 10.65 -12.96
C GLY A 27 3.16 11.06 -12.04
N ALA A 28 4.32 10.44 -12.26
CA ALA A 28 5.61 10.51 -11.60
C ALA A 28 5.84 9.46 -10.51
N LYS A 29 6.75 8.52 -10.81
CA LYS A 29 7.36 7.52 -9.93
C LYS A 29 6.38 6.95 -8.88
N SER A 30 5.77 5.83 -9.21
CA SER A 30 4.97 5.04 -8.27
C SER A 30 5.81 4.82 -7.01
N VAL A 31 5.44 5.47 -5.91
CA VAL A 31 5.86 5.00 -4.60
C VAL A 31 5.31 3.59 -4.53
N ALA A 32 6.17 2.59 -4.54
CA ALA A 32 5.78 1.21 -4.38
C ALA A 32 5.20 1.10 -2.96
N LEU A 33 3.89 1.29 -2.84
CA LEU A 33 3.17 1.03 -1.60
C LEU A 33 3.29 -0.46 -1.33
N ASP A 34 3.65 -0.81 -0.10
CA ASP A 34 3.66 -2.19 0.35
C ASP A 34 2.29 -2.82 0.04
N PRO A 35 2.21 -3.88 -0.77
CA PRO A 35 0.95 -4.52 -1.11
C PRO A 35 0.18 -4.99 0.12
N TYR A 36 0.88 -5.34 1.20
CA TYR A 36 0.25 -5.69 2.48
C TYR A 36 -0.44 -4.49 3.15
N LEU A 37 0.10 -3.29 3.00
CA LEU A 37 -0.53 -2.09 3.54
C LEU A 37 -1.87 -1.77 2.87
N LEU A 38 -2.05 -2.19 1.61
CA LEU A 38 -3.31 -2.01 0.87
C LEU A 38 -4.37 -3.04 1.25
N GLU A 39 -3.99 -4.31 1.38
CA GLU A 39 -4.92 -5.43 1.52
C GLU A 39 -5.15 -5.82 3.00
N LEU A 40 -4.09 -5.86 3.81
CA LEU A 40 -4.14 -6.40 5.17
C LEU A 40 -5.14 -5.69 6.10
N PRO A 41 -5.32 -4.34 6.08
CA PRO A 41 -6.29 -3.69 6.96
C PRO A 41 -7.72 -4.22 6.80
N GLN A 42 -8.15 -4.49 5.58
CA GLN A 42 -9.47 -5.04 5.31
C GLN A 42 -9.60 -6.47 5.86
N HIS A 43 -8.57 -7.29 5.69
CA HIS A 43 -8.54 -8.64 6.25
C HIS A 43 -8.58 -8.64 7.78
N LEU A 44 -7.84 -7.73 8.41
CA LEU A 44 -7.83 -7.57 9.88
C LEU A 44 -9.20 -7.19 10.43
N GLU A 45 -9.93 -6.30 9.76
CA GLU A 45 -11.29 -5.91 10.16
C GLU A 45 -12.26 -7.07 10.05
N LEU A 46 -12.21 -7.83 8.96
CA LEU A 46 -13.06 -9.00 8.79
C LEU A 46 -12.77 -10.08 9.84
N MET A 47 -11.48 -10.31 10.15
CA MET A 47 -11.07 -11.22 11.22
C MET A 47 -11.58 -10.72 12.59
N ALA A 48 -11.41 -9.43 12.88
CA ALA A 48 -11.88 -8.84 14.12
C ALA A 48 -13.40 -8.98 14.29
N ALA A 49 -14.17 -8.73 13.23
CA ALA A 49 -15.62 -8.88 13.24
C ALA A 49 -16.06 -10.34 13.52
N ARG A 50 -15.38 -11.31 12.93
CA ARG A 50 -15.66 -12.74 13.19
C ARG A 50 -15.31 -13.16 14.61
N LEU A 51 -14.17 -12.70 15.13
CA LEU A 51 -13.77 -12.96 16.51
C LEU A 51 -14.73 -12.32 17.52
N GLN A 52 -15.34 -11.17 17.20
CA GLN A 52 -16.39 -10.55 18.01
C GLN A 52 -17.67 -11.40 18.07
N ASN A 53 -17.95 -12.14 16.99
CA ASN A 53 -19.08 -13.07 16.92
C ASN A 53 -18.78 -14.42 17.58
N ALA A 54 -17.78 -14.46 18.48
CA ALA A 54 -17.37 -15.65 19.24
C ALA A 54 -16.83 -16.81 18.36
N GLU A 55 -16.42 -16.55 17.11
CA GLU A 55 -15.66 -17.55 16.35
C GLU A 55 -14.26 -17.73 16.97
N ASN A 56 -13.77 -18.96 16.98
CA ASN A 56 -12.40 -19.20 17.44
C ASN A 56 -11.38 -18.79 16.37
N LEU A 57 -10.18 -18.44 16.80
CA LEU A 57 -9.10 -17.97 15.90
C LEU A 57 -8.76 -18.98 14.80
N TYR A 58 -8.73 -20.27 15.11
CA TYR A 58 -8.48 -21.32 14.12
C TYR A 58 -9.52 -21.28 12.98
N SER A 59 -10.81 -21.25 13.34
CA SER A 59 -11.91 -21.13 12.37
C SER A 59 -11.79 -19.86 11.52
N VAL A 60 -11.46 -18.74 12.17
CA VAL A 60 -11.30 -17.46 11.48
C VAL A 60 -10.18 -17.55 10.46
N LEU A 61 -8.99 -18.05 10.82
CA LEU A 61 -7.86 -18.20 9.92
C LEU A 61 -8.18 -19.13 8.74
N VAL A 62 -8.74 -20.31 9.02
CA VAL A 62 -9.06 -21.32 8.00
C VAL A 62 -10.15 -20.84 7.03
N ASN A 63 -11.16 -20.12 7.51
CA ASN A 63 -12.27 -19.65 6.69
C ASN A 63 -11.96 -18.33 5.98
N HIS A 64 -10.99 -17.56 6.47
CA HIS A 64 -10.58 -16.30 5.85
C HIS A 64 -9.75 -16.48 4.57
N ALA A 65 -9.15 -17.63 4.40
CA ALA A 65 -8.31 -18.00 3.26
C ALA A 65 -9.03 -18.04 1.90
N LYS A 66 -10.35 -17.84 1.85
CA LYS A 66 -11.16 -17.88 0.60
C LYS A 66 -11.19 -16.55 -0.17
N GLY A 67 -10.41 -15.55 0.24
CA GLY A 67 -10.35 -14.24 -0.40
C GLY A 67 -9.54 -14.24 -1.71
N ARG A 68 -9.46 -13.06 -2.33
CA ARG A 68 -8.58 -12.79 -3.47
C ARG A 68 -7.51 -11.78 -3.04
N GLY A 69 -6.29 -11.93 -3.56
CA GLY A 69 -5.18 -11.02 -3.28
C GLY A 69 -4.01 -11.74 -2.62
N ARG A 70 -2.88 -11.04 -2.53
CA ARG A 70 -1.63 -11.61 -2.00
C ARG A 70 -1.77 -12.04 -0.54
N VAL A 71 -2.43 -11.24 0.27
CA VAL A 71 -2.68 -11.56 1.69
C VAL A 71 -3.56 -12.81 1.81
N ALA A 72 -4.60 -12.93 0.99
CA ALA A 72 -5.48 -14.10 0.99
C ALA A 72 -4.73 -15.38 0.57
N ASP A 73 -3.85 -15.29 -0.43
CA ASP A 73 -3.03 -16.43 -0.88
C ASP A 73 -2.08 -16.91 0.24
N GLU A 74 -1.49 -15.98 0.98
CA GLU A 74 -0.61 -16.32 2.09
C GLU A 74 -1.37 -16.86 3.30
N LEU A 75 -2.53 -16.29 3.63
CA LEU A 75 -3.41 -16.84 4.66
C LEU A 75 -3.95 -18.23 4.27
N THR A 76 -4.09 -18.50 2.96
CA THR A 76 -4.42 -19.84 2.47
C THR A 76 -3.31 -20.84 2.82
N ARG A 77 -2.04 -20.45 2.67
CA ARG A 77 -0.91 -21.31 3.09
C ARG A 77 -0.92 -21.56 4.60
N VAL A 78 -1.16 -20.53 5.41
CA VAL A 78 -1.35 -20.68 6.86
C VAL A 78 -2.50 -21.65 7.16
N ALA A 79 -3.65 -21.50 6.50
CA ALA A 79 -4.80 -22.39 6.68
C ALA A 79 -4.50 -23.85 6.32
N ILE A 80 -3.73 -24.09 5.26
CA ILE A 80 -3.31 -25.44 4.86
C ILE A 80 -2.43 -26.07 5.95
N ARG A 81 -1.43 -25.33 6.48
CA ARG A 81 -0.56 -25.79 7.57
C ARG A 81 -1.35 -26.15 8.83
N LEU A 82 -2.30 -25.28 9.21
CA LEU A 82 -3.19 -25.53 10.34
C LEU A 82 -4.04 -26.82 10.16
N ARG A 83 -4.52 -27.05 8.93
CA ARG A 83 -5.27 -28.30 8.61
C ARG A 83 -4.40 -29.55 8.65
N LEU A 84 -3.12 -29.42 8.37
CA LEU A 84 -2.13 -30.50 8.48
C LEU A 84 -1.71 -30.77 9.94
N GLY A 85 -2.24 -30.02 10.91
CA GLY A 85 -1.99 -30.21 12.33
C GLY A 85 -0.83 -29.37 12.88
N GLU A 86 -0.30 -28.44 12.10
CA GLU A 86 0.71 -27.51 12.60
C GLU A 86 0.11 -26.57 13.65
N SER A 87 0.91 -26.16 14.64
CA SER A 87 0.46 -25.22 15.66
C SER A 87 0.23 -23.82 15.09
N ILE A 88 -0.71 -23.07 15.66
CA ILE A 88 -0.99 -21.67 15.24
C ILE A 88 0.28 -20.82 15.37
N ASP A 89 1.06 -21.01 16.43
CA ASP A 89 2.30 -20.28 16.68
C ASP A 89 3.32 -20.51 15.56
N ALA A 90 3.56 -21.76 15.16
CA ALA A 90 4.51 -22.10 14.10
C ALA A 90 4.05 -21.57 12.74
N ALA A 91 2.79 -21.83 12.37
CA ALA A 91 2.24 -21.41 11.09
C ALA A 91 2.24 -19.87 10.91
N LEU A 92 1.92 -19.11 11.96
CA LEU A 92 1.95 -17.65 11.93
C LEU A 92 3.38 -17.09 11.96
N THR A 93 4.29 -17.71 12.72
CA THR A 93 5.71 -17.27 12.74
C THR A 93 6.32 -17.42 11.36
N GLN A 94 6.09 -18.54 10.69
CA GLN A 94 6.57 -18.76 9.33
C GLN A 94 5.95 -17.76 8.34
N PHE A 95 4.68 -17.43 8.49
CA PHE A 95 4.04 -16.38 7.68
C PHE A 95 4.74 -15.02 7.86
N ALA A 96 5.13 -14.66 9.09
CA ALA A 96 5.86 -13.42 9.34
C ALA A 96 7.26 -13.43 8.73
N GLU A 97 7.95 -14.55 8.75
CA GLU A 97 9.30 -14.72 8.17
C GLU A 97 9.28 -14.68 6.64
N GLU A 98 8.29 -15.30 6.01
CA GLU A 98 8.11 -15.30 4.55
C GLU A 98 7.67 -13.94 4.02
N SER A 99 6.98 -13.14 4.84
CA SER A 99 6.55 -11.80 4.48
C SER A 99 7.62 -10.77 4.84
N SER A 100 8.07 -9.96 3.89
CA SER A 100 9.00 -8.84 4.17
C SER A 100 8.29 -7.61 4.75
N SER A 101 7.04 -7.74 5.21
CA SER A 101 6.21 -6.62 5.67
C SER A 101 6.24 -6.47 7.18
N GLN A 102 6.61 -5.28 7.65
CA GLN A 102 6.56 -4.93 9.07
C GLN A 102 5.14 -5.04 9.64
N LEU A 103 4.11 -4.73 8.84
CA LEU A 103 2.71 -4.81 9.26
C LEU A 103 2.28 -6.26 9.52
N VAL A 104 2.78 -7.22 8.73
CA VAL A 104 2.52 -8.65 8.96
C VAL A 104 3.22 -9.12 10.23
N SER A 105 4.46 -8.73 10.46
CA SER A 105 5.20 -9.07 11.68
C SER A 105 4.50 -8.51 12.92
N GLU A 106 3.98 -7.29 12.85
CA GLU A 106 3.20 -6.68 13.94
C GLU A 106 1.88 -7.44 14.18
N PHE A 107 1.17 -7.81 13.11
CA PHE A 107 -0.04 -8.62 13.20
C PHE A 107 0.23 -9.95 13.92
N VAL A 108 1.22 -10.71 13.45
CA VAL A 108 1.58 -12.00 14.04
C VAL A 108 1.98 -11.87 15.50
N SER A 109 2.82 -10.89 15.82
CA SER A 109 3.25 -10.63 17.20
C SER A 109 2.07 -10.32 18.13
N LYS A 110 1.10 -9.52 17.69
CA LYS A 110 -0.12 -9.21 18.46
C LYS A 110 -1.00 -10.45 18.66
N VAL A 111 -1.15 -11.27 17.63
CA VAL A 111 -1.92 -12.52 17.71
C VAL A 111 -1.28 -13.47 18.72
N LEU A 112 0.03 -13.74 18.60
CA LEU A 112 0.75 -14.64 19.49
C LEU A 112 0.75 -14.14 20.95
N LEU A 113 0.93 -12.83 21.14
CA LEU A 113 0.86 -12.23 22.46
C LEU A 113 -0.54 -12.37 23.09
N SER A 114 -1.59 -12.16 22.29
CA SER A 114 -2.98 -12.31 22.76
C SER A 114 -3.30 -13.76 23.14
N LEU A 115 -2.82 -14.72 22.35
CA LEU A 115 -2.98 -16.15 22.66
C LEU A 115 -2.31 -16.53 23.99
N ARG A 116 -1.07 -16.04 24.20
CA ARG A 116 -0.31 -16.31 25.42
C ARG A 116 -0.92 -15.66 26.67
N ARG A 117 -1.50 -14.47 26.52
CA ARG A 117 -2.06 -13.68 27.63
C ARG A 117 -3.56 -13.86 27.83
N GLY A 118 -4.26 -14.55 26.93
CA GLY A 118 -5.71 -14.66 26.97
C GLY A 118 -6.45 -13.32 26.80
N THR A 119 -5.82 -12.32 26.15
CA THR A 119 -6.44 -11.00 25.96
C THR A 119 -7.37 -10.98 24.74
N PRO A 120 -8.40 -10.10 24.71
CA PRO A 120 -9.34 -10.05 23.60
C PRO A 120 -8.64 -9.61 22.30
N LEU A 121 -8.45 -10.54 21.39
CA LEU A 121 -7.75 -10.33 20.13
C LEU A 121 -8.51 -9.40 19.18
N ALA A 122 -9.85 -9.47 19.15
CA ALA A 122 -10.68 -8.68 18.24
C ALA A 122 -10.40 -7.17 18.31
N GLY A 123 -10.34 -6.62 19.53
CA GLY A 123 -10.04 -5.20 19.73
C GLY A 123 -8.63 -4.82 19.26
N GLN A 124 -7.65 -5.69 19.46
CA GLN A 124 -6.28 -5.44 19.01
C GLN A 124 -6.17 -5.45 17.48
N LEU A 125 -6.87 -6.34 16.80
CA LEU A 125 -6.93 -6.37 15.33
C LEU A 125 -7.61 -5.13 14.76
N GLN A 126 -8.68 -4.62 15.39
CA GLN A 126 -9.31 -3.37 14.98
C GLN A 126 -8.36 -2.17 15.11
N LEU A 127 -7.65 -2.07 16.24
CA LEU A 127 -6.65 -1.01 16.43
C LEU A 127 -5.55 -1.09 15.39
N LEU A 128 -5.05 -2.29 15.08
CA LEU A 128 -4.03 -2.48 14.05
C LEU A 128 -4.55 -2.11 12.66
N ALA A 129 -5.77 -2.49 12.33
CA ALA A 129 -6.40 -2.15 11.06
C ALA A 129 -6.58 -0.63 10.89
N SER A 130 -7.03 0.06 11.93
CA SER A 130 -7.19 1.52 11.92
C SER A 130 -5.85 2.26 11.80
N ALA A 131 -4.81 1.79 12.50
CA ALA A 131 -3.45 2.30 12.39
C ALA A 131 -2.89 2.13 10.97
N ALA A 132 -3.05 0.96 10.38
CA ALA A 132 -2.61 0.67 9.02
C ALA A 132 -3.35 1.53 7.97
N ARG A 133 -4.65 1.77 8.14
CA ARG A 133 -5.40 2.70 7.28
C ARG A 133 -4.90 4.14 7.41
N SER A 134 -4.56 4.58 8.61
CA SER A 134 -3.98 5.90 8.83
C SER A 134 -2.61 6.03 8.16
N GLN A 135 -1.77 5.01 8.25
CA GLN A 135 -0.49 4.95 7.55
C GLN A 135 -0.69 5.03 6.03
N LEU A 136 -1.66 4.30 5.47
CA LEU A 136 -1.99 4.34 4.05
C LEU A 136 -2.42 5.75 3.61
N LYS A 137 -3.34 6.38 4.35
CA LYS A 137 -3.76 7.77 4.09
C LYS A 137 -2.59 8.74 4.12
N ASN A 138 -1.75 8.64 5.14
CA ASN A 138 -0.56 9.49 5.27
C ASN A 138 0.44 9.27 4.12
N ALA A 139 0.63 8.03 3.67
CA ALA A 139 1.49 7.73 2.53
C ALA A 139 0.92 8.35 1.23
N GLN A 140 -0.39 8.28 1.03
CA GLN A 140 -1.07 8.90 -0.11
C GLN A 140 -0.97 10.43 -0.09
N LEU A 141 -1.20 11.06 1.08
CA LEU A 141 -1.08 12.51 1.25
C LEU A 141 0.35 13.01 1.00
N ARG A 142 1.35 12.29 1.50
CA ARG A 142 2.78 12.60 1.23
C ARG A 142 3.13 12.46 -0.24
N ALA A 143 2.55 11.48 -0.93
CA ALA A 143 2.74 11.32 -2.38
C ALA A 143 2.10 12.46 -3.17
N ALA A 144 0.92 12.94 -2.78
CA ALA A 144 0.24 14.08 -3.37
C ALA A 144 1.00 15.38 -3.15
N GLY A 145 1.41 15.69 -1.91
CA GLY A 145 2.10 16.93 -1.57
C GLY A 145 3.47 17.10 -2.23
N ARG A 146 4.19 16.00 -2.51
CA ARG A 146 5.46 16.07 -3.26
C ARG A 146 5.28 16.52 -4.71
N ASN A 147 4.13 16.27 -5.31
CA ASN A 147 3.85 16.70 -6.68
C ASN A 147 3.53 18.20 -6.75
N GLU A 148 2.91 18.75 -5.73
CA GLU A 148 2.57 20.15 -5.62
C GLU A 148 3.83 21.04 -5.58
N LEU A 149 4.81 20.66 -4.77
CA LEU A 149 6.10 21.36 -4.69
C LEU A 149 6.89 21.32 -6.00
N LYS A 150 6.78 20.25 -6.79
CA LYS A 150 7.46 20.15 -8.08
C LYS A 150 6.86 21.07 -9.14
N MET A 151 5.60 21.46 -9.03
CA MET A 151 4.95 22.41 -9.93
C MET A 151 5.34 23.85 -9.60
N LEU A 152 5.76 24.16 -8.36
CA LEU A 152 6.22 25.49 -7.95
C LEU A 152 7.64 25.79 -8.45
N ILE A 153 8.50 24.79 -8.59
CA ILE A 153 9.90 24.98 -9.02
C ILE A 153 10.00 25.68 -10.38
N PRO A 154 9.33 25.23 -11.46
CA PRO A 154 9.42 25.91 -12.75
C PRO A 154 8.81 27.32 -12.72
N LEU A 155 7.79 27.55 -11.90
CA LEU A 155 7.18 28.86 -11.75
C LEU A 155 8.15 29.87 -11.12
N VAL A 156 8.86 29.48 -10.06
CA VAL A 156 9.88 30.30 -9.41
C VAL A 156 11.04 30.58 -10.36
N PHE A 157 11.52 29.58 -11.10
CA PHE A 157 12.58 29.74 -12.10
C PHE A 157 12.19 30.67 -13.25
N MET A 158 10.91 30.77 -13.56
CA MET A 158 10.41 31.67 -14.62
C MET A 158 10.22 33.09 -14.12
N ILE A 159 9.78 33.27 -12.87
CA ILE A 159 9.54 34.62 -12.29
C ILE A 159 10.85 35.29 -11.90
N LEU A 160 11.85 34.56 -11.40
CA LEU A 160 13.11 35.10 -10.92
C LEU A 160 13.87 35.92 -12.00
N PRO A 161 14.11 35.43 -13.22
CA PRO A 161 14.82 36.21 -14.24
C PRO A 161 14.03 37.43 -14.71
N VAL A 162 12.70 37.37 -14.73
CA VAL A 162 11.86 38.49 -15.11
C VAL A 162 11.93 39.61 -14.07
N THR A 163 11.86 39.29 -12.78
CA THR A 163 12.00 40.30 -11.72
C THR A 163 13.37 40.93 -11.67
N ILE A 164 14.45 40.16 -11.89
CA ILE A 164 15.81 40.70 -12.00
C ILE A 164 15.94 41.64 -13.20
N ALA A 165 15.39 41.28 -14.37
CA ALA A 165 15.42 42.11 -15.56
C ALA A 165 14.71 43.44 -15.32
N PHE A 166 13.51 43.41 -14.70
CA PHE A 166 12.78 44.62 -14.35
C PHE A 166 13.45 45.52 -13.30
N ALA A 167 14.21 44.92 -12.37
CA ALA A 167 14.94 45.68 -11.35
C ALA A 167 16.23 46.34 -11.89
N VAL A 168 16.93 45.64 -12.77
CA VAL A 168 18.22 46.10 -13.32
C VAL A 168 18.04 47.08 -14.47
N PHE A 169 17.03 46.92 -15.29
CA PHE A 169 16.80 47.74 -16.47
C PHE A 169 16.66 49.27 -16.18
N PRO A 170 15.85 49.72 -15.22
CA PRO A 170 15.77 51.15 -14.88
C PRO A 170 17.05 51.70 -14.23
N SER A 171 17.78 50.85 -13.50
CA SER A 171 19.05 51.27 -12.88
C SER A 171 20.13 51.54 -13.93
N LEU A 172 20.19 50.78 -15.00
CA LEU A 172 21.13 50.99 -16.10
C LEU A 172 20.79 52.24 -16.90
N GLN A 173 19.48 52.56 -17.11
CA GLN A 173 19.09 53.78 -17.79
C GLN A 173 19.43 55.06 -17.03
N LEU A 174 19.29 55.03 -15.70
CA LEU A 174 19.67 56.18 -14.85
C LEU A 174 21.19 56.44 -14.86
N LEU A 175 21.99 55.36 -14.96
CA LEU A 175 23.45 55.49 -15.07
C LEU A 175 23.89 56.06 -16.43
N GLN A 176 23.14 55.82 -17.51
CA GLN A 176 23.46 56.34 -18.83
C GLN A 176 23.04 57.83 -19.01
N LEU A 177 22.04 58.28 -18.24
CA LEU A 177 21.59 59.69 -18.26
C LEU A 177 22.31 60.60 -17.30
N GLY A 178 23.20 60.04 -16.47
CA GLY A 178 23.94 60.79 -15.42
C GLY A 178 25.34 61.27 -15.81
N PHE A 179 25.72 61.17 -17.09
CA PHE A 179 26.94 61.78 -17.65
C PHE A 179 26.63 62.65 -18.82
#